data_675e538dec1352650e97c8b33fa3e598
#
_entry.id   675e538dec1352650e97c8b33fa3e598
#
_cell.length_a   1.000
_cell.length_b   1.000
_cell.length_c   1.000
_cell.angle_alpha   90.00
_cell.angle_beta   90.00
_cell.angle_gamma   90.00
#
_symmetry.space_group_name_H-M   'P 1'
#
loop_
_entity.id
_entity.type
_entity.pdbx_description
1 polymer ?
#
loop_
_entity_poly.entity_id
_entity_poly.type
_entity_poly.pdbx_seq_one_letter_code
_entity_poly.pdbx_strand_id
1 'polypeptide(L)'
;MTSRGWRLGAVVVLAAICAAGPERQEVIRTASDLGPLPADRYDYTPQDYQRSQRASALLIRQCMAEHGHPDFPLDPRYPGNTVVATAVSTDYGVLDLAAARRWGYGWDPEKRVALRPKGRRMTNAEYADFPACSAEASRRLMHGIDLKRDWLYASTRALEVDKAVKRDPRLRAALDAWSRCVAEQGFTRYPDPVAAYTDTAWQRGGDGNTRHTQRERATAVADVTCKRRHHTAELWHAARAQKQAVDITRHRDRYAAGLQALRTYRATIAEVLRKLG
;
A
#
# COMPACT_ATOMS: atom_id res chain seq x y z
N MET A 1 67.33 3.70 -57.85
CA MET A 1 67.36 3.76 -56.36
C MET A 1 66.24 4.75 -55.96
N THR A 2 65.09 4.27 -55.63
CA THR A 2 63.86 5.06 -55.37
C THR A 2 63.49 4.90 -53.90
N SER A 3 63.62 5.96 -53.13
CA SER A 3 63.16 6.03 -51.71
C SER A 3 61.68 6.35 -51.61
N ARG A 4 60.94 5.41 -51.08
CA ARG A 4 59.48 5.61 -50.69
C ARG A 4 59.42 6.22 -49.30
N GLY A 5 58.93 7.46 -49.20
CA GLY A 5 58.61 8.09 -47.94
C GLY A 5 57.20 7.66 -47.43
N TRP A 6 57.14 7.14 -46.21
CA TRP A 6 55.93 6.87 -45.48
C TRP A 6 55.45 8.12 -44.76
N ARG A 7 54.28 8.58 -45.11
CA ARG A 7 53.54 9.64 -44.35
C ARG A 7 52.73 8.97 -43.24
N LEU A 8 53.13 9.21 -42.00
CA LEU A 8 52.27 8.88 -40.81
C LEU A 8 51.20 9.90 -40.69
N GLY A 9 49.96 9.46 -40.93
CA GLY A 9 48.74 10.23 -40.65
C GLY A 9 48.37 10.09 -39.17
N ALA A 10 48.41 11.18 -38.43
CA ALA A 10 47.92 11.24 -37.05
C ALA A 10 46.40 11.24 -37.06
N VAL A 11 45.79 10.17 -36.51
CA VAL A 11 44.33 10.12 -36.25
C VAL A 11 44.08 10.78 -34.90
N VAL A 12 43.48 11.96 -34.93
CA VAL A 12 43.00 12.63 -33.72
C VAL A 12 41.63 12.02 -33.36
N VAL A 13 41.60 11.19 -32.35
CA VAL A 13 40.34 10.70 -31.76
C VAL A 13 39.80 11.79 -30.81
N LEU A 14 38.80 12.53 -31.26
CA LEU A 14 38.00 13.44 -30.41
C LEU A 14 37.10 12.55 -29.52
N ALA A 15 37.51 12.37 -28.26
CA ALA A 15 36.64 11.82 -27.23
C ALA A 15 35.56 12.84 -26.91
N ALA A 16 34.32 12.62 -27.37
CA ALA A 16 33.16 13.38 -26.92
C ALA A 16 32.87 13.00 -25.48
N ILE A 17 33.28 13.85 -24.54
CA ILE A 17 32.85 13.77 -23.14
C ILE A 17 31.38 14.20 -23.13
N CYS A 18 30.45 13.23 -23.14
CA CYS A 18 29.05 13.49 -22.78
C CYS A 18 29.04 13.90 -21.31
N ALA A 19 28.98 15.20 -21.03
CA ALA A 19 28.65 15.71 -19.73
C ALA A 19 27.20 15.26 -19.41
N ALA A 20 27.09 14.16 -18.66
CA ALA A 20 25.82 13.83 -18.00
C ALA A 20 25.50 15.01 -17.09
N GLY A 21 24.49 15.81 -17.47
CA GLY A 21 23.94 16.85 -16.60
C GLY A 21 23.51 16.20 -15.28
N PRO A 22 23.42 16.99 -14.18
CA PRO A 22 22.97 16.44 -12.92
C PRO A 22 21.59 15.81 -13.12
N GLU A 23 21.54 14.49 -13.02
CA GLU A 23 20.28 13.73 -12.95
C GLU A 23 19.44 14.40 -11.88
N ARG A 24 18.32 15.00 -12.26
CA ARG A 24 17.35 15.55 -11.29
C ARG A 24 16.88 14.35 -10.50
N GLN A 25 17.42 14.22 -9.30
CA GLN A 25 16.98 13.19 -8.36
C GLN A 25 15.49 13.38 -8.14
N GLU A 26 14.70 12.47 -8.67
CA GLU A 26 13.23 12.53 -8.62
C GLU A 26 12.80 12.57 -7.16
N VAL A 27 12.02 13.59 -6.78
CA VAL A 27 11.67 13.81 -5.38
C VAL A 27 10.61 12.80 -4.97
N ILE A 28 10.98 11.82 -4.19
CA ILE A 28 10.07 10.82 -3.62
C ILE A 28 9.07 11.52 -2.68
N ARG A 29 7.79 11.38 -2.99
CA ARG A 29 6.67 11.94 -2.22
C ARG A 29 5.73 10.85 -1.70
N THR A 30 5.65 9.73 -2.41
CA THR A 30 4.79 8.59 -2.08
C THR A 30 5.58 7.29 -2.17
N ALA A 31 5.04 6.22 -1.62
CA ALA A 31 5.64 4.89 -1.79
C ALA A 31 5.66 4.45 -3.27
N SER A 32 4.70 4.92 -4.07
CA SER A 32 4.62 4.60 -5.50
C SER A 32 5.78 5.16 -6.31
N ASP A 33 6.38 6.28 -5.87
CA ASP A 33 7.55 6.88 -6.54
C ASP A 33 8.81 6.01 -6.40
N LEU A 34 8.81 5.06 -5.44
CA LEU A 34 9.88 4.07 -5.28
C LEU A 34 9.77 2.90 -6.27
N GLY A 35 8.67 2.84 -7.02
CA GLY A 35 8.39 1.76 -7.95
C GLY A 35 7.68 0.55 -7.31
N PRO A 36 7.30 -0.44 -8.13
CA PRO A 36 6.58 -1.61 -7.66
C PRO A 36 7.49 -2.59 -6.91
N LEU A 37 6.91 -3.24 -5.91
CA LEU A 37 7.56 -4.35 -5.20
C LEU A 37 7.24 -5.71 -5.86
N PRO A 38 8.13 -6.71 -5.77
CA PRO A 38 7.90 -8.04 -6.35
C PRO A 38 6.63 -8.73 -5.86
N ALA A 39 6.16 -8.41 -4.64
CA ALA A 39 4.97 -9.01 -4.06
C ALA A 39 3.66 -8.31 -4.46
N ASP A 40 3.67 -7.09 -5.00
CA ASP A 40 2.47 -6.30 -5.30
C ASP A 40 1.50 -7.03 -6.23
N ARG A 41 2.00 -7.89 -7.12
CA ARG A 41 1.16 -8.70 -8.02
C ARG A 41 0.29 -9.74 -7.32
N TYR A 42 0.58 -10.03 -6.06
CA TYR A 42 -0.20 -10.96 -5.22
C TYR A 42 -1.20 -10.22 -4.32
N ASP A 43 -1.23 -8.89 -4.41
CA ASP A 43 -2.08 -8.08 -3.56
C ASP A 43 -3.53 -8.02 -4.05
N TYR A 44 -4.40 -8.02 -3.07
CA TYR A 44 -5.80 -7.68 -3.24
C TYR A 44 -5.95 -6.15 -3.23
N THR A 45 -6.20 -5.58 -4.41
CA THR A 45 -6.16 -4.13 -4.61
C THR A 45 -7.43 -3.42 -4.08
N PRO A 46 -7.39 -2.10 -3.83
CA PRO A 46 -8.59 -1.32 -3.52
C PRO A 46 -9.68 -1.44 -4.60
N GLN A 47 -9.30 -1.59 -5.88
CA GLN A 47 -10.25 -1.83 -6.97
C GLN A 47 -10.90 -3.21 -6.87
N ASP A 48 -10.14 -4.25 -6.53
CA ASP A 48 -10.69 -5.58 -6.25
C ASP A 48 -11.68 -5.53 -5.10
N TYR A 49 -11.35 -4.80 -4.04
CA TYR A 49 -12.24 -4.60 -2.91
C TYR A 49 -13.57 -3.97 -3.32
N GLN A 50 -13.55 -2.86 -4.06
CA GLN A 50 -14.77 -2.19 -4.53
C GLN A 50 -15.63 -3.11 -5.40
N ARG A 51 -15.00 -3.83 -6.33
CA ARG A 51 -15.69 -4.79 -7.20
C ARG A 51 -16.28 -5.95 -6.41
N SER A 52 -15.57 -6.49 -5.44
CA SER A 52 -16.07 -7.58 -4.60
C SER A 52 -17.23 -7.14 -3.70
N GLN A 53 -17.16 -5.95 -3.12
CA GLN A 53 -18.27 -5.38 -2.36
C GLN A 53 -19.54 -5.26 -3.22
N ARG A 54 -19.39 -4.78 -4.45
CA ARG A 54 -20.52 -4.69 -5.40
C ARG A 54 -21.07 -6.06 -5.76
N ALA A 55 -20.21 -7.03 -6.07
CA ALA A 55 -20.64 -8.40 -6.38
C ALA A 55 -21.33 -9.08 -5.17
N SER A 56 -20.75 -8.92 -3.98
CA SER A 56 -21.36 -9.42 -2.75
C SER A 56 -22.75 -8.81 -2.50
N ALA A 57 -22.90 -7.50 -2.64
CA ALA A 57 -24.17 -6.82 -2.47
C ALA A 57 -25.25 -7.33 -3.46
N LEU A 58 -24.89 -7.59 -4.71
CA LEU A 58 -25.80 -8.15 -5.72
C LEU A 58 -26.25 -9.58 -5.35
N LEU A 59 -25.32 -10.42 -4.91
CA LEU A 59 -25.63 -11.80 -4.48
C LEU A 59 -26.52 -11.80 -3.24
N ILE A 60 -26.21 -10.95 -2.26
CA ILE A 60 -27.03 -10.82 -1.04
C ILE A 60 -28.44 -10.36 -1.42
N ARG A 61 -28.58 -9.34 -2.27
CA ARG A 61 -29.89 -8.86 -2.72
C ARG A 61 -30.69 -9.96 -3.43
N GLN A 62 -30.05 -10.76 -4.28
CA GLN A 62 -30.71 -11.88 -4.93
C GLN A 62 -31.23 -12.91 -3.90
N CYS A 63 -30.38 -13.34 -2.96
CA CYS A 63 -30.75 -14.27 -1.90
C CYS A 63 -31.88 -13.69 -1.02
N MET A 64 -31.79 -12.44 -0.62
CA MET A 64 -32.83 -11.77 0.17
C MET A 64 -34.19 -11.73 -0.55
N ALA A 65 -34.20 -11.52 -1.87
CA ALA A 65 -35.43 -11.58 -2.66
C ALA A 65 -36.04 -13.01 -2.66
N GLU A 66 -35.21 -14.03 -2.75
CA GLU A 66 -35.62 -15.45 -2.65
C GLU A 66 -36.18 -15.80 -1.24
N HIS A 67 -35.74 -15.08 -0.20
CA HIS A 67 -36.28 -15.17 1.18
C HIS A 67 -37.47 -14.25 1.46
N GLY A 68 -38.10 -13.67 0.42
CA GLY A 68 -39.27 -12.85 0.55
C GLY A 68 -39.03 -11.36 0.80
N HIS A 69 -37.82 -10.89 0.56
CA HIS A 69 -37.42 -9.48 0.69
C HIS A 69 -37.03 -8.87 -0.67
N PRO A 70 -37.98 -8.74 -1.64
CA PRO A 70 -37.67 -8.29 -3.01
C PRO A 70 -37.13 -6.85 -3.06
N ASP A 71 -37.49 -6.01 -2.09
CA ASP A 71 -37.07 -4.60 -1.98
C ASP A 71 -35.79 -4.42 -1.14
N PHE A 72 -35.03 -5.49 -0.89
CA PHE A 72 -33.80 -5.39 -0.11
C PHE A 72 -32.82 -4.42 -0.77
N PRO A 73 -32.27 -3.43 -0.01
CA PRO A 73 -31.41 -2.41 -0.59
C PRO A 73 -30.03 -2.97 -0.95
N LEU A 74 -29.46 -2.48 -2.04
CA LEU A 74 -28.11 -2.87 -2.46
C LEU A 74 -27.04 -2.45 -1.45
N ASP A 75 -27.24 -1.28 -0.81
CA ASP A 75 -26.35 -0.71 0.21
C ASP A 75 -27.14 -0.53 1.52
N PRO A 76 -27.41 -1.61 2.27
CA PRO A 76 -28.15 -1.50 3.52
C PRO A 76 -27.37 -0.66 4.55
N ARG A 77 -28.10 0.14 5.31
CA ARG A 77 -27.50 0.94 6.38
C ARG A 77 -27.33 0.09 7.63
N TYR A 78 -26.08 -0.12 8.03
CA TYR A 78 -25.73 -0.78 9.30
C TYR A 78 -25.68 0.24 10.44
N PRO A 79 -26.10 -0.14 11.66
CA PRO A 79 -25.84 0.67 12.85
C PRO A 79 -24.32 0.78 13.08
N GLY A 80 -23.81 1.98 13.18
CA GLY A 80 -22.40 2.23 13.55
C GLY A 80 -21.38 2.32 12.40
N ASN A 81 -21.78 2.15 11.14
CA ASN A 81 -20.85 2.27 10.02
C ASN A 81 -20.58 3.73 9.62
N THR A 82 -19.59 4.33 10.25
CA THR A 82 -18.87 5.46 9.67
C THR A 82 -17.47 4.97 9.31
N VAL A 83 -17.29 4.48 8.10
CA VAL A 83 -15.97 4.10 7.63
C VAL A 83 -15.29 5.34 7.09
N VAL A 84 -14.29 5.81 7.79
CA VAL A 84 -13.35 6.79 7.26
C VAL A 84 -12.18 6.02 6.69
N ALA A 85 -12.11 5.97 5.38
CA ALA A 85 -10.99 5.34 4.71
C ALA A 85 -10.11 6.42 4.07
N THR A 86 -9.02 6.73 4.73
CA THR A 86 -7.86 7.31 4.06
C THR A 86 -6.64 6.53 4.54
N ALA A 87 -6.33 5.45 3.85
CA ALA A 87 -5.07 4.77 4.05
C ALA A 87 -3.97 5.62 3.37
N VAL A 88 -3.32 6.46 4.13
CA VAL A 88 -1.95 6.88 3.78
C VAL A 88 -1.11 5.62 3.98
N SER A 89 -0.39 5.18 2.94
CA SER A 89 0.59 4.11 3.11
C SER A 89 1.56 4.51 4.22
N THR A 90 1.57 3.75 5.32
CA THR A 90 2.43 4.01 6.47
C THR A 90 3.75 3.25 6.39
N ASP A 91 3.99 2.53 5.29
CA ASP A 91 5.13 1.62 5.14
C ASP A 91 6.47 2.29 5.39
N TYR A 92 6.61 3.55 4.97
CA TYR A 92 7.83 4.35 5.18
C TYR A 92 7.55 5.63 5.99
N GLY A 93 6.36 5.76 6.59
CA GLY A 93 5.87 7.00 7.18
C GLY A 93 5.57 8.07 6.12
N VAL A 94 5.54 9.34 6.54
CA VAL A 94 5.30 10.48 5.63
C VAL A 94 6.54 10.69 4.75
N LEU A 95 6.36 10.85 3.43
CA LEU A 95 7.43 11.10 2.46
C LEU A 95 7.32 12.49 1.80
N ASP A 96 6.12 13.04 1.71
CA ASP A 96 5.89 14.37 1.13
C ASP A 96 6.17 15.48 2.14
N LEU A 97 7.16 16.33 1.81
CA LEU A 97 7.55 17.45 2.66
C LEU A 97 6.47 18.55 2.73
N ALA A 98 5.70 18.75 1.67
CA ALA A 98 4.62 19.73 1.67
C ALA A 98 3.44 19.23 2.54
N ALA A 99 3.11 17.95 2.44
CA ALA A 99 2.12 17.32 3.31
C ALA A 99 2.58 17.36 4.79
N ALA A 100 3.85 17.04 5.08
CA ALA A 100 4.43 17.12 6.42
C ALA A 100 4.30 18.53 7.04
N ARG A 101 4.61 19.57 6.26
CA ARG A 101 4.47 20.98 6.70
C ARG A 101 3.02 21.37 7.00
N ARG A 102 2.08 20.86 6.21
CA ARG A 102 0.67 21.25 6.30
C ARG A 102 -0.10 20.39 7.30
N TRP A 103 0.12 19.09 7.30
CA TRP A 103 -0.70 18.09 7.98
C TRP A 103 0.05 17.28 9.06
N GLY A 104 1.36 17.44 9.17
CA GLY A 104 2.17 16.63 10.09
C GLY A 104 2.14 15.15 9.72
N TYR A 105 1.78 14.32 10.67
CA TYR A 105 1.53 12.88 10.49
C TYR A 105 0.07 12.55 10.20
N GLY A 106 -0.78 13.56 10.12
CA GLY A 106 -2.16 13.43 9.71
C GLY A 106 -2.35 13.53 8.19
N TRP A 107 -3.57 13.79 7.78
CA TRP A 107 -3.98 13.92 6.39
C TRP A 107 -4.94 15.10 6.21
N ASP A 108 -5.14 15.51 4.95
CA ASP A 108 -5.98 16.64 4.57
C ASP A 108 -7.45 16.40 4.97
N PRO A 109 -8.01 17.14 5.93
CA PRO A 109 -9.38 16.95 6.36
C PRO A 109 -10.43 17.13 5.23
N GLU A 110 -10.10 17.88 4.17
CA GLU A 110 -11.00 18.09 3.03
C GLU A 110 -11.10 16.82 2.15
N LYS A 111 -10.10 15.94 2.23
CA LYS A 111 -10.10 14.64 1.55
C LYS A 111 -10.86 13.57 2.33
N ARG A 112 -11.52 13.94 3.41
CA ARG A 112 -12.34 13.03 4.21
C ARG A 112 -13.52 12.50 3.40
N VAL A 113 -13.43 11.27 2.94
CA VAL A 113 -14.56 10.60 2.33
C VAL A 113 -15.39 9.97 3.44
N ALA A 114 -16.41 10.69 3.89
CA ALA A 114 -17.44 10.10 4.73
C ALA A 114 -18.29 9.17 3.85
N LEU A 115 -18.00 7.89 3.86
CA LEU A 115 -18.88 6.89 3.26
C LEU A 115 -20.17 6.84 4.10
N ARG A 116 -21.12 7.71 3.81
CA ARG A 116 -22.46 7.61 4.37
C ARG A 116 -23.18 6.51 3.59
N PRO A 117 -23.63 5.42 4.24
CA PRO A 117 -24.47 4.43 3.58
C PRO A 117 -25.68 5.15 3.02
N LYS A 118 -25.92 5.01 1.72
CA LYS A 118 -27.06 5.67 1.03
C LYS A 118 -28.37 4.91 1.23
N GLY A 119 -28.30 3.66 1.64
CA GLY A 119 -29.45 2.77 1.77
C GLY A 119 -30.32 3.04 3.01
N ARG A 120 -31.52 2.43 3.03
CA ARG A 120 -32.40 2.40 4.19
C ARG A 120 -31.88 1.43 5.24
N ARG A 121 -32.38 1.55 6.46
CA ARG A 121 -32.17 0.53 7.50
C ARG A 121 -32.88 -0.77 7.12
N MET A 122 -32.31 -1.89 7.50
CA MET A 122 -32.96 -3.19 7.43
C MET A 122 -34.11 -3.27 8.43
N THR A 123 -35.18 -3.96 8.06
CA THR A 123 -36.23 -4.38 8.98
C THR A 123 -35.74 -5.52 9.88
N ASN A 124 -36.48 -5.85 10.95
CA ASN A 124 -36.09 -6.97 11.82
C ASN A 124 -36.14 -8.31 11.09
N ALA A 125 -37.07 -8.52 10.16
CA ALA A 125 -37.14 -9.72 9.34
C ALA A 125 -35.94 -9.84 8.40
N GLU A 126 -35.57 -8.77 7.68
CA GLU A 126 -34.40 -8.73 6.86
C GLU A 126 -33.12 -8.98 7.68
N TYR A 127 -33.04 -8.47 8.90
CA TYR A 127 -31.91 -8.67 9.79
C TYR A 127 -31.73 -10.14 10.23
N ALA A 128 -32.84 -10.89 10.32
CA ALA A 128 -32.83 -12.32 10.65
C ALA A 128 -32.24 -13.15 9.50
N ASP A 129 -32.57 -12.84 8.24
CA ASP A 129 -32.16 -13.61 7.06
C ASP A 129 -30.80 -13.17 6.49
N PHE A 130 -30.42 -11.92 6.73
CA PHE A 130 -29.20 -11.32 6.17
C PHE A 130 -27.91 -12.11 6.45
N PRO A 131 -27.65 -12.68 7.66
CA PRO A 131 -26.44 -13.46 7.91
C PRO A 131 -26.30 -14.70 7.02
N ALA A 132 -27.40 -15.40 6.77
CA ALA A 132 -27.43 -16.58 5.89
C ALA A 132 -27.09 -16.20 4.44
N CYS A 133 -27.73 -15.15 3.92
CA CYS A 133 -27.48 -14.63 2.59
C CYS A 133 -26.03 -14.07 2.42
N SER A 134 -25.51 -13.41 3.44
CA SER A 134 -24.13 -12.93 3.46
C SER A 134 -23.11 -14.08 3.44
N ALA A 135 -23.37 -15.14 4.21
CA ALA A 135 -22.54 -16.33 4.22
C ALA A 135 -22.57 -17.05 2.87
N GLU A 136 -23.73 -17.14 2.23
CA GLU A 136 -23.87 -17.74 0.90
C GLU A 136 -23.12 -16.93 -0.16
N ALA A 137 -23.28 -15.61 -0.19
CA ALA A 137 -22.53 -14.73 -1.09
C ALA A 137 -21.02 -14.93 -0.93
N SER A 138 -20.52 -15.01 0.31
CA SER A 138 -19.11 -15.28 0.60
C SER A 138 -18.68 -16.66 0.07
N ARG A 139 -19.46 -17.72 0.33
CA ARG A 139 -19.15 -19.06 -0.20
C ARG A 139 -19.09 -19.08 -1.73
N ARG A 140 -20.02 -18.39 -2.38
CA ARG A 140 -20.06 -18.31 -3.84
C ARG A 140 -18.87 -17.57 -4.43
N LEU A 141 -18.50 -16.43 -3.85
CA LEU A 141 -17.33 -15.66 -4.29
C LEU A 141 -16.01 -16.40 -4.05
N MET A 142 -15.91 -17.16 -2.95
CA MET A 142 -14.71 -17.91 -2.55
C MET A 142 -14.73 -19.37 -3.03
N HIS A 143 -15.68 -19.74 -3.90
CA HIS A 143 -15.80 -21.14 -4.36
C HIS A 143 -14.50 -21.63 -5.01
N GLY A 144 -14.03 -22.81 -4.59
CA GLY A 144 -12.79 -23.42 -5.08
C GLY A 144 -11.50 -22.76 -4.58
N ILE A 145 -11.59 -21.83 -3.62
CA ILE A 145 -10.43 -21.14 -3.05
C ILE A 145 -10.22 -21.61 -1.62
N ASP A 146 -9.04 -22.15 -1.32
CA ASP A 146 -8.62 -22.42 0.06
C ASP A 146 -8.10 -21.13 0.70
N LEU A 147 -8.89 -20.59 1.65
CA LEU A 147 -8.60 -19.33 2.30
C LEU A 147 -7.25 -19.33 3.01
N LYS A 148 -6.97 -20.36 3.82
CA LYS A 148 -5.76 -20.43 4.64
C LYS A 148 -4.53 -20.81 3.82
N ARG A 149 -4.69 -21.80 2.95
CA ARG A 149 -3.58 -22.35 2.19
C ARG A 149 -3.13 -21.41 1.09
N ASP A 150 -4.07 -20.83 0.33
CA ASP A 150 -3.76 -20.15 -0.91
C ASP A 150 -3.98 -18.64 -0.81
N TRP A 151 -5.18 -18.21 -0.38
CA TRP A 151 -5.55 -16.78 -0.35
C TRP A 151 -4.68 -15.95 0.61
N LEU A 152 -4.51 -16.40 1.85
CA LEU A 152 -3.75 -15.67 2.87
C LEU A 152 -2.24 -15.92 2.82
N TYR A 153 -1.77 -16.76 1.90
CA TYR A 153 -0.35 -17.15 1.88
C TYR A 153 0.58 -15.95 1.70
N ALA A 154 0.36 -15.15 0.66
CA ALA A 154 1.23 -14.00 0.36
C ALA A 154 1.26 -12.97 1.51
N SER A 155 0.11 -12.63 2.10
CA SER A 155 0.03 -11.71 3.23
C SER A 155 0.70 -12.25 4.50
N THR A 156 0.58 -13.55 4.77
CA THR A 156 1.30 -14.20 5.88
C THR A 156 2.81 -14.15 5.65
N ARG A 157 3.26 -14.40 4.41
CA ARG A 157 4.68 -14.31 4.06
C ARG A 157 5.22 -12.89 4.16
N ALA A 158 4.40 -11.88 3.83
CA ALA A 158 4.78 -10.47 3.96
C ALA A 158 5.27 -10.12 5.37
N LEU A 159 4.62 -10.64 6.42
CA LEU A 159 5.05 -10.45 7.81
C LEU A 159 6.44 -11.03 8.09
N GLU A 160 6.75 -12.21 7.54
CA GLU A 160 8.05 -12.85 7.72
C GLU A 160 9.15 -12.11 6.92
N VAL A 161 8.81 -11.65 5.71
CA VAL A 161 9.69 -10.81 4.90
C VAL A 161 10.01 -9.51 5.62
N ASP A 162 9.01 -8.82 6.19
CA ASP A 162 9.23 -7.57 6.94
C ASP A 162 10.14 -7.76 8.15
N LYS A 163 10.01 -8.88 8.87
CA LYS A 163 10.96 -9.24 9.94
C LYS A 163 12.39 -9.41 9.43
N ALA A 164 12.56 -9.98 8.23
CA ALA A 164 13.87 -10.14 7.61
C ALA A 164 14.42 -8.80 7.09
N VAL A 165 13.57 -7.93 6.57
CA VAL A 165 13.91 -6.55 6.14
C VAL A 165 14.45 -5.73 7.31
N LYS A 166 13.76 -5.75 8.46
CA LYS A 166 14.21 -5.04 9.68
C LYS A 166 15.56 -5.50 10.22
N ARG A 167 16.03 -6.69 9.82
CA ARG A 167 17.36 -7.23 10.16
C ARG A 167 18.44 -6.88 9.14
N ASP A 168 18.10 -6.30 7.99
CA ASP A 168 19.08 -5.91 6.97
C ASP A 168 20.05 -4.85 7.54
N PRO A 169 21.37 -5.09 7.52
CA PRO A 169 22.34 -4.19 8.17
C PRO A 169 22.39 -2.81 7.51
N ARG A 170 22.14 -2.71 6.21
CA ARG A 170 22.13 -1.42 5.48
C ARG A 170 20.93 -0.58 5.91
N LEU A 171 19.76 -1.22 6.02
CA LEU A 171 18.56 -0.54 6.53
C LEU A 171 18.75 -0.10 7.98
N ARG A 172 19.29 -0.96 8.84
CA ARG A 172 19.54 -0.60 10.24
C ARG A 172 20.47 0.61 10.36
N ALA A 173 21.57 0.62 9.58
CA ALA A 173 22.46 1.77 9.55
C ALA A 173 21.77 3.06 9.10
N ALA A 174 20.91 2.98 8.08
CA ALA A 174 20.13 4.12 7.61
C ALA A 174 19.09 4.60 8.64
N LEU A 175 18.40 3.68 9.32
CA LEU A 175 17.47 4.01 10.39
C LEU A 175 18.17 4.65 11.59
N ASP A 176 19.35 4.17 11.98
CA ASP A 176 20.16 4.77 13.05
C ASP A 176 20.64 6.17 12.67
N ALA A 177 21.06 6.39 11.42
CA ALA A 177 21.46 7.71 10.94
C ALA A 177 20.26 8.67 10.88
N TRP A 178 19.12 8.22 10.40
CA TRP A 178 17.85 8.97 10.40
C TRP A 178 17.43 9.34 11.84
N SER A 179 17.47 8.38 12.76
CA SER A 179 17.08 8.56 14.16
C SER A 179 17.94 9.61 14.87
N ARG A 180 19.26 9.60 14.64
CA ARG A 180 20.17 10.65 15.13
C ARG A 180 19.86 12.01 14.52
N CYS A 181 19.68 12.06 13.20
CA CYS A 181 19.37 13.30 12.48
C CYS A 181 18.09 13.97 13.02
N VAL A 182 17.03 13.20 13.32
CA VAL A 182 15.80 13.72 13.92
C VAL A 182 16.04 14.25 15.35
N ALA A 183 16.82 13.51 16.14
CA ALA A 183 17.17 13.93 17.50
C ALA A 183 18.05 15.20 17.54
N GLU A 184 19.00 15.35 16.62
CA GLU A 184 19.85 16.54 16.46
C GLU A 184 19.05 17.79 16.11
N GLN A 185 17.85 17.64 15.50
CA GLN A 185 16.92 18.74 15.27
C GLN A 185 16.01 19.07 16.48
N GLY A 186 16.27 18.44 17.64
CA GLY A 186 15.55 18.73 18.89
C GLY A 186 14.26 17.93 19.09
N PHE A 187 14.04 16.86 18.30
CA PHE A 187 12.85 16.01 18.43
C PHE A 187 13.16 14.68 19.12
N THR A 188 12.11 13.94 19.45
CA THR A 188 12.22 12.61 20.06
C THR A 188 13.04 11.69 19.16
N ARG A 189 13.97 10.94 19.76
CA ARG A 189 14.72 9.90 19.06
C ARG A 189 13.84 8.67 18.89
N TYR A 190 13.24 8.53 17.70
CA TYR A 190 12.43 7.38 17.35
C TYR A 190 13.29 6.22 16.81
N PRO A 191 12.88 4.95 17.02
CA PRO A 191 13.62 3.80 16.46
C PRO A 191 13.47 3.69 14.94
N ASP A 192 12.33 4.10 14.40
CA ASP A 192 12.03 4.11 12.96
C ASP A 192 10.95 5.14 12.62
N PRO A 193 10.75 5.47 11.33
CA PRO A 193 9.72 6.42 10.87
C PRO A 193 8.29 6.00 11.18
N VAL A 194 8.01 4.69 11.32
CA VAL A 194 6.68 4.19 11.68
C VAL A 194 6.38 4.53 13.14
N ALA A 195 7.36 4.37 14.03
CA ALA A 195 7.21 4.78 15.43
C ALA A 195 6.98 6.28 15.57
N ALA A 196 7.66 7.11 14.77
CA ALA A 196 7.39 8.55 14.74
C ALA A 196 5.98 8.85 14.24
N TYR A 197 5.52 8.16 13.18
CA TYR A 197 4.18 8.32 12.62
C TYR A 197 3.09 7.90 13.61
N THR A 198 3.28 6.84 14.37
CA THR A 198 2.28 6.24 15.26
C THR A 198 2.34 6.75 16.70
N ASP A 199 3.17 7.73 17.00
CA ASP A 199 3.31 8.29 18.35
C ASP A 199 1.94 8.78 18.87
N THR A 200 1.59 8.34 20.08
CA THR A 200 0.35 8.72 20.78
C THR A 200 0.27 10.21 21.08
N ALA A 201 1.40 10.91 21.10
CA ALA A 201 1.45 12.37 21.27
C ALA A 201 0.69 13.13 20.18
N TRP A 202 0.46 12.52 19.03
CA TRP A 202 -0.31 13.13 17.92
C TRP A 202 -1.83 13.06 18.12
N GLN A 203 -2.30 12.36 19.15
CA GLN A 203 -3.70 12.28 19.58
C GLN A 203 -4.66 12.01 18.40
N ARG A 204 -4.44 10.87 17.70
CA ARG A 204 -5.30 10.46 16.59
C ARG A 204 -6.74 10.27 17.04
N GLY A 205 -7.67 10.90 16.31
CA GLY A 205 -9.11 10.71 16.52
C GLY A 205 -9.60 9.36 16.02
N GLY A 206 -10.90 9.09 16.22
CA GLY A 206 -11.56 7.90 15.71
C GLY A 206 -11.58 7.80 14.18
N ASP A 207 -11.31 8.88 13.48
CA ASP A 207 -11.14 8.95 12.03
C ASP A 207 -9.69 8.67 11.58
N GLY A 208 -8.78 8.41 12.51
CA GLY A 208 -7.36 8.16 12.24
C GLY A 208 -6.55 9.41 11.95
N ASN A 209 -7.16 10.61 11.92
CA ASN A 209 -6.43 11.87 11.71
C ASN A 209 -5.83 12.38 13.02
N THR A 210 -4.83 13.24 12.92
CA THR A 210 -4.17 13.88 14.05
C THR A 210 -4.74 15.28 14.29
N ARG A 211 -4.25 15.96 15.34
CA ARG A 211 -4.63 17.35 15.64
C ARG A 211 -3.80 18.39 14.88
N HIS A 212 -2.85 17.99 14.08
CA HIS A 212 -1.97 18.86 13.28
C HIS A 212 -1.29 19.95 14.13
N THR A 213 -0.80 19.61 15.32
CA THR A 213 -0.13 20.58 16.20
C THR A 213 1.15 21.10 15.54
N GLN A 214 1.63 22.27 15.99
CA GLN A 214 2.87 22.85 15.49
C GLN A 214 4.06 21.90 15.73
N ARG A 215 4.13 21.26 16.91
CA ARG A 215 5.17 20.29 17.24
C ARG A 215 5.12 19.08 16.33
N GLU A 216 3.94 18.54 16.07
CA GLU A 216 3.73 17.41 15.15
C GLU A 216 4.24 17.74 13.74
N ARG A 217 3.80 18.89 13.18
CA ARG A 217 4.26 19.32 11.86
C ARG A 217 5.76 19.52 11.79
N ALA A 218 6.36 20.14 12.80
CA ALA A 218 7.80 20.32 12.87
C ALA A 218 8.55 18.99 12.95
N THR A 219 8.06 18.03 13.75
CA THR A 219 8.62 16.68 13.82
C THR A 219 8.52 15.95 12.48
N ALA A 220 7.36 16.02 11.81
CA ALA A 220 7.16 15.38 10.51
C ALA A 220 8.05 15.98 9.41
N VAL A 221 8.30 17.31 9.46
CA VAL A 221 9.24 17.98 8.56
C VAL A 221 10.67 17.48 8.79
N ALA A 222 11.11 17.38 10.04
CA ALA A 222 12.42 16.84 10.41
C ALA A 222 12.54 15.37 9.95
N ASP A 223 11.52 14.55 10.19
CA ASP A 223 11.43 13.16 9.77
C ASP A 223 11.64 13.02 8.25
N VAL A 224 10.87 13.75 7.42
CA VAL A 224 11.00 13.70 5.95
C VAL A 224 12.37 14.20 5.49
N THR A 225 12.86 15.28 6.10
CA THR A 225 14.17 15.87 5.75
C THR A 225 15.30 14.87 6.03
N CYS A 226 15.27 14.23 7.20
CA CYS A 226 16.26 13.23 7.58
C CYS A 226 16.16 11.95 6.73
N LYS A 227 14.94 11.50 6.36
CA LYS A 227 14.77 10.39 5.42
C LYS A 227 15.41 10.65 4.07
N ARG A 228 15.22 11.85 3.53
CA ARG A 228 15.84 12.26 2.25
C ARG A 228 17.36 12.34 2.37
N ARG A 229 17.89 12.92 3.46
CA ARG A 229 19.32 13.02 3.70
C ARG A 229 20.03 11.66 3.75
N HIS A 230 19.38 10.66 4.35
CA HIS A 230 19.96 9.34 4.60
C HIS A 230 19.41 8.25 3.67
N HIS A 231 18.62 8.62 2.64
CA HIS A 231 18.00 7.70 1.68
C HIS A 231 17.26 6.54 2.36
N THR A 232 16.62 6.82 3.51
CA THR A 232 16.06 5.78 4.37
C THR A 232 14.91 5.04 3.69
N ALA A 233 14.04 5.75 2.95
CA ALA A 233 12.91 5.14 2.25
C ALA A 233 13.37 4.25 1.09
N GLU A 234 14.34 4.73 0.32
CA GLU A 234 14.92 4.02 -0.83
C GLU A 234 15.63 2.74 -0.38
N LEU A 235 16.44 2.83 0.67
CA LEU A 235 17.14 1.67 1.24
C LEU A 235 16.17 0.65 1.83
N TRP A 236 15.10 1.12 2.48
CA TRP A 236 14.05 0.25 3.00
C TRP A 236 13.31 -0.47 1.87
N HIS A 237 12.93 0.28 0.83
CA HIS A 237 12.29 -0.27 -0.36
C HIS A 237 13.17 -1.31 -1.06
N ALA A 238 14.44 -0.99 -1.29
CA ALA A 238 15.40 -1.91 -1.92
C ALA A 238 15.61 -3.19 -1.10
N ALA A 239 15.73 -3.07 0.24
CA ALA A 239 15.82 -4.23 1.12
C ALA A 239 14.55 -5.09 1.05
N ARG A 240 13.35 -4.45 1.05
CA ARG A 240 12.06 -5.14 0.91
C ARG A 240 11.97 -5.86 -0.43
N ALA A 241 12.28 -5.20 -1.54
CA ALA A 241 12.28 -5.79 -2.88
C ALA A 241 13.19 -7.01 -2.96
N GLN A 242 14.42 -6.91 -2.43
CA GLN A 242 15.36 -8.02 -2.40
C GLN A 242 14.86 -9.21 -1.59
N LYS A 243 14.33 -8.97 -0.37
CA LYS A 243 13.83 -10.06 0.49
C LYS A 243 12.59 -10.70 -0.09
N GLN A 244 11.67 -9.92 -0.68
CA GLN A 244 10.50 -10.45 -1.39
C GLN A 244 10.90 -11.31 -2.59
N ALA A 245 11.83 -10.88 -3.43
CA ALA A 245 12.28 -11.65 -4.58
C ALA A 245 12.86 -13.01 -4.16
N VAL A 246 13.68 -13.03 -3.10
CA VAL A 246 14.25 -14.27 -2.55
C VAL A 246 13.16 -15.18 -2.00
N ASP A 247 12.19 -14.63 -1.25
CA ASP A 247 11.10 -15.41 -0.66
C ASP A 247 10.17 -16.00 -1.73
N ILE A 248 9.81 -15.21 -2.74
CA ILE A 248 9.00 -15.65 -3.88
C ILE A 248 9.71 -16.78 -4.64
N THR A 249 11.01 -16.64 -4.88
CA THR A 249 11.79 -17.68 -5.57
C THR A 249 11.82 -18.99 -4.76
N ARG A 250 12.03 -18.89 -3.45
CA ARG A 250 12.10 -20.04 -2.53
C ARG A 250 10.76 -20.77 -2.40
N HIS A 251 9.65 -20.03 -2.49
CA HIS A 251 8.30 -20.56 -2.28
C HIS A 251 7.41 -20.44 -3.53
N ARG A 252 8.01 -20.58 -4.70
CA ARG A 252 7.40 -20.29 -6.02
C ARG A 252 6.01 -20.93 -6.19
N ASP A 253 5.88 -22.22 -5.87
CA ASP A 253 4.64 -22.95 -6.10
C ASP A 253 3.50 -22.44 -5.21
N ARG A 254 3.83 -22.06 -3.98
CA ARG A 254 2.86 -21.49 -3.04
C ARG A 254 2.40 -20.10 -3.45
N TYR A 255 3.32 -19.26 -3.93
CA TYR A 255 2.96 -17.97 -4.51
C TYR A 255 2.15 -18.10 -5.80
N ALA A 256 2.45 -19.11 -6.63
CA ALA A 256 1.67 -19.41 -7.82
C ALA A 256 0.23 -19.83 -7.48
N ALA A 257 0.05 -20.67 -6.46
CA ALA A 257 -1.26 -21.06 -5.98
C ALA A 257 -2.06 -19.86 -5.43
N GLY A 258 -1.43 -18.98 -4.66
CA GLY A 258 -2.06 -17.75 -4.18
C GLY A 258 -2.48 -16.81 -5.32
N LEU A 259 -1.64 -16.64 -6.33
CA LEU A 259 -1.98 -15.85 -7.52
C LEU A 259 -3.14 -16.47 -8.31
N GLN A 260 -3.17 -17.80 -8.41
CA GLN A 260 -4.28 -18.50 -9.05
C GLN A 260 -5.59 -18.32 -8.28
N ALA A 261 -5.55 -18.40 -6.94
CA ALA A 261 -6.70 -18.11 -6.09
C ALA A 261 -7.24 -16.69 -6.32
N LEU A 262 -6.35 -15.69 -6.38
CA LEU A 262 -6.72 -14.30 -6.66
C LEU A 262 -7.34 -14.14 -8.06
N ARG A 263 -6.81 -14.82 -9.07
CA ARG A 263 -7.38 -14.81 -10.44
C ARG A 263 -8.76 -15.46 -10.47
N THR A 264 -8.94 -16.61 -9.80
CA THR A 264 -10.25 -17.28 -9.67
C THR A 264 -11.27 -16.35 -9.00
N TYR A 265 -10.89 -15.70 -7.92
CA TYR A 265 -11.76 -14.75 -7.23
C TYR A 265 -12.18 -13.59 -8.13
N ARG A 266 -11.23 -12.97 -8.83
CA ARG A 266 -11.49 -11.88 -9.78
C ARG A 266 -12.41 -12.31 -10.93
N ALA A 267 -12.25 -13.53 -11.44
CA ALA A 267 -13.10 -14.09 -12.48
C ALA A 267 -14.54 -14.31 -11.98
N THR A 268 -14.70 -14.88 -10.77
CA THR A 268 -16.02 -15.06 -10.14
C THR A 268 -16.72 -13.72 -9.91
N ILE A 269 -16.01 -12.71 -9.41
CA ILE A 269 -16.54 -11.33 -9.27
C ILE A 269 -17.00 -10.79 -10.63
N ALA A 270 -16.17 -10.91 -11.66
CA ALA A 270 -16.50 -10.41 -12.99
C ALA A 270 -17.76 -11.10 -13.57
N GLU A 271 -17.89 -12.40 -13.34
CA GLU A 271 -19.08 -13.15 -13.74
C GLU A 271 -20.35 -12.69 -13.03
N VAL A 272 -20.28 -12.51 -11.69
CA VAL A 272 -21.41 -12.01 -10.89
C VAL A 272 -21.82 -10.61 -11.36
N LEU A 273 -20.87 -9.71 -11.54
CA LEU A 273 -21.14 -8.35 -12.02
C LEU A 273 -21.75 -8.32 -13.43
N ARG A 274 -21.36 -9.26 -14.31
CA ARG A 274 -21.94 -9.37 -15.65
C ARG A 274 -23.38 -9.92 -15.63
N LYS A 275 -23.69 -10.86 -14.72
CA LYS A 275 -25.01 -11.52 -14.65
C LYS A 275 -26.04 -10.71 -13.87
N LEU A 276 -25.65 -10.00 -12.83
CA LEU A 276 -26.55 -9.37 -11.87
C LEU A 276 -26.41 -7.84 -11.81
N GLY A 277 -25.41 -7.27 -12.49
CA GLY A 277 -25.03 -5.85 -12.43
C GLY A 277 -25.54 -5.00 -13.60
#